data_b5f26161b1ee7020183bbaa658445d95
#
_entry.id   b5f26161b1ee7020183bbaa658445d95
#
_cell.length_a   1.000
_cell.length_b   1.000
_cell.length_c   1.000
_cell.angle_alpha   90.00
_cell.angle_beta   90.00
_cell.angle_gamma   90.00
#
_symmetry.space_group_name_H-M   'P 1'
#
loop_
_entity.id
_entity.type
_entity.pdbx_description
1 polymer ?
#
loop_
_entity_poly.entity_id
_entity_poly.type
_entity_poly.pdbx_seq_one_letter_code
_entity_poly.pdbx_strand_id
1 'polypeptide(L)'
;VNVQSMVFGNMVKDCATGVVFTRNPSDGVNEVYGEYLINAQGEDVVAGTRTPQYITKKARKDAKAKEDSMEESMPKVFKQLDKILKVLEKHYKDMQDVEFTVENNKLWMLQTRSGKRTSKSAVRIAVDMVKEKLISKKEAVMRIDPGSLDTLLHPTLDEKSTVNVIASGLPASPGAASGKVVFSSEEAERLNDMMQDTILVRVETSP
;
A
#
# COMPACT_ATOMS: atom_id res chain seq x y z
N VAL A 1 -14.09 -12.19 -23.39
CA VAL A 1 -13.18 -11.18 -23.97
C VAL A 1 -13.84 -9.81 -23.79
N ASN A 2 -13.13 -8.87 -23.18
CA ASN A 2 -13.58 -7.48 -23.06
C ASN A 2 -12.85 -6.65 -24.10
N VAL A 3 -13.57 -5.81 -24.82
CA VAL A 3 -13.00 -4.84 -25.76
C VAL A 3 -13.28 -3.44 -25.21
N GLN A 4 -12.21 -2.67 -25.01
CA GLN A 4 -12.29 -1.30 -24.48
C GLN A 4 -11.62 -0.33 -25.45
N SER A 5 -12.07 0.92 -25.45
CA SER A 5 -11.36 2.01 -26.13
C SER A 5 -10.00 2.21 -25.45
N MET A 6 -8.99 2.46 -26.25
CA MET A 6 -7.72 2.95 -25.73
C MET A 6 -7.88 4.39 -25.21
N VAL A 7 -7.31 4.65 -24.05
CA VAL A 7 -7.28 5.99 -23.41
C VAL A 7 -5.84 6.32 -23.03
N PHE A 8 -5.49 7.59 -23.14
CA PHE A 8 -4.12 8.03 -23.00
C PHE A 8 -3.99 9.06 -21.89
N GLY A 9 -3.23 8.70 -20.86
CA GLY A 9 -2.89 9.58 -19.74
C GLY A 9 -1.78 10.58 -20.01
N ASN A 10 -1.24 10.61 -21.22
CA ASN A 10 -0.06 11.40 -21.59
C ASN A 10 -0.23 12.27 -22.85
N MET A 11 -1.45 12.56 -23.28
CA MET A 11 -1.66 13.37 -24.49
C MET A 11 -1.51 14.88 -24.25
N VAL A 12 -1.99 15.37 -23.10
CA VAL A 12 -1.99 16.80 -22.76
C VAL A 12 -1.86 16.99 -21.24
N LYS A 13 -1.69 18.26 -20.80
CA LYS A 13 -1.51 18.60 -19.37
C LYS A 13 -2.63 18.14 -18.44
N ASP A 14 -3.87 18.00 -18.96
CA ASP A 14 -5.05 17.58 -18.19
C ASP A 14 -5.27 16.06 -18.25
N CYS A 15 -4.21 15.32 -18.52
CA CYS A 15 -4.18 13.86 -18.52
C CYS A 15 -3.36 13.34 -17.34
N ALA A 16 -3.73 12.17 -16.84
CA ALA A 16 -3.04 11.52 -15.74
C ALA A 16 -3.32 10.01 -15.74
N THR A 17 -2.47 9.25 -15.08
CA THR A 17 -2.70 7.83 -14.81
C THR A 17 -2.34 7.54 -13.36
N GLY A 18 -3.08 6.64 -12.70
CA GLY A 18 -2.83 6.31 -11.31
C GLY A 18 -3.37 4.96 -10.88
N VAL A 19 -2.94 4.58 -9.68
CA VAL A 19 -3.39 3.39 -8.96
C VAL A 19 -3.91 3.81 -7.60
N VAL A 20 -5.05 3.27 -7.20
CA VAL A 20 -5.70 3.67 -5.96
C VAL A 20 -6.36 2.48 -5.27
N PHE A 21 -6.22 2.42 -3.97
CA PHE A 21 -6.91 1.48 -3.10
C PHE A 21 -8.07 2.17 -2.39
N THR A 22 -9.16 1.45 -2.20
CA THR A 22 -10.32 1.97 -1.45
C THR A 22 -10.03 2.12 0.04
N ARG A 23 -9.06 1.37 0.57
CA ARG A 23 -8.54 1.44 1.95
C ARG A 23 -7.01 1.33 1.93
N ASN A 24 -6.37 1.78 2.99
CA ASN A 24 -4.91 1.66 3.12
C ASN A 24 -4.49 0.17 3.20
N PRO A 25 -3.68 -0.34 2.25
CA PRO A 25 -3.28 -1.73 2.21
C PRO A 25 -2.31 -2.14 3.33
N SER A 26 -1.65 -1.19 3.99
CA SER A 26 -0.66 -1.44 5.03
C SER A 26 -1.28 -1.62 6.41
N ASP A 27 -2.28 -0.79 6.77
CA ASP A 27 -2.88 -0.75 8.11
C ASP A 27 -4.40 -0.96 8.14
N GLY A 28 -5.05 -0.99 6.97
CA GLY A 28 -6.48 -1.22 6.82
C GLY A 28 -7.39 -0.04 7.13
N VAL A 29 -6.85 1.14 7.34
CA VAL A 29 -7.66 2.35 7.57
C VAL A 29 -8.57 2.59 6.39
N ASN A 30 -9.85 2.91 6.67
CA ASN A 30 -10.84 3.24 5.64
C ASN A 30 -10.58 4.65 5.10
N GLU A 31 -9.51 4.77 4.34
CA GLU A 31 -9.09 6.00 3.66
C GLU A 31 -8.58 5.63 2.27
N VAL A 32 -8.94 6.44 1.29
CA VAL A 32 -8.43 6.29 -0.09
C VAL A 32 -6.91 6.44 -0.07
N TYR A 33 -6.22 5.42 -0.55
CA TYR A 33 -4.77 5.36 -0.59
C TYR A 33 -4.29 5.12 -2.01
N GLY A 34 -3.36 5.91 -2.51
CA GLY A 34 -2.85 5.70 -3.86
C GLY A 34 -2.04 6.88 -4.38
N GLU A 35 -1.61 6.71 -5.60
CA GLU A 35 -0.71 7.63 -6.29
C GLU A 35 -1.14 7.84 -7.74
N TYR A 36 -0.77 8.98 -8.31
CA TYR A 36 -0.99 9.28 -9.71
C TYR A 36 0.17 10.07 -10.29
N LEU A 37 0.29 10.04 -11.60
CA LEU A 37 1.24 10.86 -12.36
C LEU A 37 0.50 11.67 -13.42
N ILE A 38 0.77 12.97 -13.46
CA ILE A 38 0.28 13.85 -14.52
C ILE A 38 1.07 13.58 -15.79
N ASN A 39 0.38 13.57 -16.93
CA ASN A 39 0.94 13.34 -18.24
C ASN A 39 1.81 12.06 -18.29
N ALA A 40 1.19 10.92 -17.95
CA ALA A 40 1.85 9.63 -17.82
C ALA A 40 0.96 8.48 -18.28
N GLN A 41 1.59 7.38 -18.67
CA GLN A 41 0.96 6.09 -18.92
C GLN A 41 1.12 5.14 -17.72
N GLY A 42 0.43 4.00 -17.76
CA GLY A 42 0.51 3.00 -16.67
C GLY A 42 1.92 2.51 -16.40
N GLU A 43 2.72 2.34 -17.45
CA GLU A 43 4.13 1.92 -17.35
C GLU A 43 4.97 2.92 -16.56
N ASP A 44 4.72 4.22 -16.69
CA ASP A 44 5.46 5.26 -15.95
C ASP A 44 5.21 5.18 -14.45
N VAL A 45 3.98 4.79 -14.05
CA VAL A 45 3.60 4.64 -12.63
C VAL A 45 4.31 3.42 -12.03
N VAL A 46 4.39 2.32 -12.78
CA VAL A 46 4.98 1.05 -12.31
C VAL A 46 6.51 1.08 -12.36
N ALA A 47 7.09 1.72 -13.38
CA ALA A 47 8.54 1.76 -13.57
C ALA A 47 9.28 2.63 -12.55
N GLY A 48 8.59 3.48 -11.79
CA GLY A 48 9.20 4.33 -10.76
C GLY A 48 10.18 5.39 -11.31
N THR A 49 10.10 5.71 -12.59
CA THR A 49 10.98 6.69 -13.26
C THR A 49 10.71 8.13 -12.85
N ARG A 50 9.53 8.40 -12.33
CA ARG A 50 9.06 9.69 -11.84
C ARG A 50 8.46 9.54 -10.45
N THR A 51 8.59 10.57 -9.62
CA THR A 51 7.96 10.60 -8.28
C THR A 51 6.46 10.81 -8.45
N PRO A 52 5.61 9.87 -8.04
CA PRO A 52 4.17 10.03 -8.14
C PRO A 52 3.64 11.01 -7.08
N GLN A 53 2.47 11.56 -7.37
CA GLN A 53 1.74 12.49 -6.49
C GLN A 53 0.65 11.73 -5.72
N TYR A 54 0.27 12.26 -4.57
CA TYR A 54 -0.76 11.67 -3.71
C TYR A 54 -2.17 11.92 -4.23
N ILE A 55 -3.06 10.97 -4.04
CA ILE A 55 -4.48 11.10 -4.42
C ILE A 55 -5.21 12.12 -3.52
N THR A 56 -4.98 12.08 -2.20
CA THR A 56 -5.71 12.90 -1.22
C THR A 56 -4.86 14.00 -0.63
N LYS A 57 -5.50 15.12 -0.27
CA LYS A 57 -4.88 16.22 0.49
C LYS A 57 -4.27 15.77 1.81
N LYS A 58 -4.96 14.82 2.49
CA LYS A 58 -4.50 14.30 3.76
C LYS A 58 -3.16 13.59 3.58
N ALA A 59 -3.08 12.62 2.66
CA ALA A 59 -1.85 11.87 2.41
C ALA A 59 -0.69 12.80 2.01
N ARG A 60 -0.95 13.81 1.18
CA ARG A 60 0.05 14.83 0.80
C ARG A 60 0.58 15.59 2.02
N LYS A 61 -0.31 16.03 2.91
CA LYS A 61 0.08 16.78 4.12
C LYS A 61 0.89 15.92 5.09
N ASP A 62 0.47 14.69 5.31
CA ASP A 62 1.14 13.75 6.21
C ASP A 62 2.55 13.43 5.70
N ALA A 63 2.72 13.31 4.38
CA ALA A 63 4.01 13.10 3.73
C ALA A 63 4.83 14.39 3.55
N LYS A 64 4.27 15.58 3.85
CA LYS A 64 4.90 16.90 3.61
C LYS A 64 5.33 17.09 2.16
N ALA A 65 4.60 16.49 1.22
CA ALA A 65 4.92 16.60 -0.20
C ALA A 65 4.63 18.00 -0.75
N LYS A 66 5.46 18.44 -1.70
CA LYS A 66 5.35 19.78 -2.31
C LYS A 66 4.28 19.84 -3.39
N GLU A 67 4.20 18.78 -4.18
CA GLU A 67 3.29 18.70 -5.32
C GLU A 67 1.83 18.55 -4.84
N ASP A 68 0.90 19.17 -5.57
CA ASP A 68 -0.51 19.10 -5.25
C ASP A 68 -1.06 17.67 -5.41
N SER A 69 -1.96 17.28 -4.51
CA SER A 69 -2.69 16.02 -4.63
C SER A 69 -3.71 16.09 -5.76
N MET A 70 -4.19 14.93 -6.23
CA MET A 70 -5.27 14.86 -7.23
C MET A 70 -6.54 15.58 -6.75
N GLU A 71 -6.85 15.50 -5.47
CA GLU A 71 -7.96 16.20 -4.85
C GLU A 71 -7.86 17.72 -5.00
N GLU A 72 -6.64 18.27 -5.07
CA GLU A 72 -6.38 19.71 -5.25
C GLU A 72 -6.28 20.11 -6.72
N SER A 73 -5.54 19.35 -7.52
CA SER A 73 -5.28 19.64 -8.92
C SER A 73 -6.46 19.31 -9.86
N MET A 74 -7.20 18.23 -9.55
CA MET A 74 -8.31 17.71 -10.37
C MET A 74 -9.57 17.41 -9.53
N PRO A 75 -10.14 18.40 -8.81
CA PRO A 75 -11.19 18.16 -7.81
C PRO A 75 -12.47 17.52 -8.37
N LYS A 76 -12.83 17.83 -9.60
CA LYS A 76 -14.01 17.22 -10.26
C LYS A 76 -13.79 15.74 -10.55
N VAL A 77 -12.61 15.40 -11.05
CA VAL A 77 -12.20 14.02 -11.36
C VAL A 77 -12.07 13.21 -10.08
N PHE A 78 -11.42 13.76 -9.06
CA PHE A 78 -11.30 13.13 -7.74
C PHE A 78 -12.67 12.80 -7.13
N LYS A 79 -13.64 13.73 -7.20
CA LYS A 79 -14.99 13.48 -6.70
C LYS A 79 -15.71 12.34 -7.44
N GLN A 80 -15.46 12.19 -8.74
CA GLN A 80 -15.99 11.05 -9.51
C GLN A 80 -15.31 9.76 -9.09
N LEU A 81 -13.97 9.76 -8.95
CA LEU A 81 -13.18 8.63 -8.51
C LEU A 81 -13.65 8.14 -7.15
N ASP A 82 -13.72 9.01 -6.14
CA ASP A 82 -14.18 8.69 -4.78
C ASP A 82 -15.58 8.04 -4.78
N LYS A 83 -16.49 8.56 -5.58
CA LYS A 83 -17.82 7.95 -5.73
C LYS A 83 -17.78 6.55 -6.32
N ILE A 84 -16.94 6.33 -7.34
CA ILE A 84 -16.78 5.01 -7.98
C ILE A 84 -16.13 4.03 -7.02
N LEU A 85 -15.08 4.44 -6.29
CA LEU A 85 -14.40 3.60 -5.29
C LEU A 85 -15.38 3.07 -4.24
N LYS A 86 -16.27 3.93 -3.72
CA LYS A 86 -17.33 3.53 -2.78
C LYS A 86 -18.32 2.53 -3.38
N VAL A 87 -18.67 2.70 -4.65
CA VAL A 87 -19.55 1.75 -5.36
C VAL A 87 -18.86 0.40 -5.54
N LEU A 88 -17.60 0.38 -5.96
CA LEU A 88 -16.83 -0.83 -6.16
C LEU A 88 -16.65 -1.61 -4.85
N GLU A 89 -16.22 -0.95 -3.78
CA GLU A 89 -16.05 -1.59 -2.48
C GLU A 89 -17.36 -2.21 -1.96
N LYS A 90 -18.47 -1.48 -2.10
CA LYS A 90 -19.78 -1.99 -1.71
C LYS A 90 -20.25 -3.16 -2.57
N HIS A 91 -19.97 -3.12 -3.88
CA HIS A 91 -20.35 -4.18 -4.82
C HIS A 91 -19.58 -5.48 -4.56
N TYR A 92 -18.25 -5.37 -4.48
CA TYR A 92 -17.37 -6.52 -4.25
C TYR A 92 -17.30 -6.93 -2.77
N LYS A 93 -17.82 -6.09 -1.87
CA LYS A 93 -17.75 -6.28 -0.41
C LYS A 93 -16.33 -6.52 0.09
N ASP A 94 -15.34 -5.92 -0.58
CA ASP A 94 -13.93 -6.06 -0.26
C ASP A 94 -13.13 -4.83 -0.74
N MET A 95 -11.98 -4.59 -0.09
CA MET A 95 -11.05 -3.55 -0.52
C MET A 95 -10.63 -3.78 -1.96
N GLN A 96 -10.70 -2.74 -2.77
CA GLN A 96 -10.35 -2.78 -4.18
C GLN A 96 -9.04 -2.04 -4.45
N ASP A 97 -8.27 -2.61 -5.35
CA ASP A 97 -7.12 -2.02 -6.04
C ASP A 97 -7.58 -1.66 -7.45
N VAL A 98 -7.48 -0.40 -7.79
CA VAL A 98 -8.11 0.17 -8.98
C VAL A 98 -7.10 0.95 -9.80
N GLU A 99 -7.05 0.65 -11.08
CA GLU A 99 -6.27 1.39 -12.07
C GLU A 99 -7.18 2.33 -12.85
N PHE A 100 -6.75 3.56 -13.02
CA PHE A 100 -7.52 4.57 -13.74
C PHE A 100 -6.62 5.46 -14.60
N THR A 101 -7.23 6.05 -15.61
CA THR A 101 -6.62 7.10 -16.45
C THR A 101 -7.57 8.29 -16.56
N VAL A 102 -7.00 9.47 -16.59
CA VAL A 102 -7.70 10.71 -16.89
C VAL A 102 -7.22 11.19 -18.26
N GLU A 103 -8.15 11.36 -19.18
CA GLU A 103 -7.90 11.91 -20.50
C GLU A 103 -8.78 13.13 -20.69
N ASN A 104 -8.18 14.30 -20.92
CA ASN A 104 -8.92 15.56 -21.09
C ASN A 104 -9.93 15.84 -19.96
N ASN A 105 -9.50 15.72 -18.69
CA ASN A 105 -10.35 15.88 -17.51
C ASN A 105 -11.50 14.85 -17.40
N LYS A 106 -11.52 13.81 -18.22
CA LYS A 106 -12.47 12.72 -18.15
C LYS A 106 -11.85 11.49 -17.49
N LEU A 107 -12.50 10.97 -16.45
CA LEU A 107 -12.06 9.76 -15.75
C LEU A 107 -12.44 8.51 -16.53
N TRP A 108 -11.48 7.58 -16.64
CA TRP A 108 -11.65 6.25 -17.20
C TRP A 108 -11.14 5.20 -16.19
N MET A 109 -12.01 4.26 -15.88
CA MET A 109 -11.63 3.13 -15.03
C MET A 109 -11.08 2.03 -15.93
N LEU A 110 -9.86 1.56 -15.65
CA LEU A 110 -9.19 0.56 -16.47
C LEU A 110 -9.36 -0.85 -15.91
N GLN A 111 -9.08 -1.01 -14.62
CA GLN A 111 -9.13 -2.30 -13.94
C GLN A 111 -9.52 -2.14 -12.49
N THR A 112 -10.20 -3.14 -11.93
CA THR A 112 -10.40 -3.32 -10.49
C THR A 112 -10.12 -4.76 -10.11
N ARG A 113 -9.52 -4.96 -8.94
CA ARG A 113 -9.23 -6.27 -8.36
C ARG A 113 -9.26 -6.19 -6.84
N SER A 114 -9.39 -7.34 -6.18
CA SER A 114 -9.19 -7.40 -4.72
C SER A 114 -7.79 -6.93 -4.36
N GLY A 115 -7.70 -5.92 -3.49
CA GLY A 115 -6.42 -5.31 -3.13
C GLY A 115 -5.54 -6.25 -2.32
N LYS A 116 -4.28 -6.39 -2.72
CA LYS A 116 -3.25 -7.04 -1.90
C LYS A 116 -3.03 -6.20 -0.65
N ARG A 117 -2.85 -6.86 0.48
CA ARG A 117 -2.78 -6.20 1.80
C ARG A 117 -1.94 -6.97 2.79
N THR A 118 -1.45 -6.30 3.81
CA THR A 118 -0.75 -6.94 4.94
C THR A 118 -1.74 -7.74 5.80
N SER A 119 -1.24 -8.68 6.61
CA SER A 119 -2.05 -9.45 7.57
C SER A 119 -2.76 -8.52 8.57
N LYS A 120 -2.08 -7.49 9.07
CA LYS A 120 -2.65 -6.44 9.95
C LYS A 120 -3.83 -5.74 9.28
N SER A 121 -3.64 -5.32 8.05
CA SER A 121 -4.68 -4.67 7.25
C SER A 121 -5.87 -5.60 6.99
N ALA A 122 -5.62 -6.87 6.64
CA ALA A 122 -6.67 -7.86 6.38
C ALA A 122 -7.60 -8.04 7.58
N VAL A 123 -7.04 -8.21 8.77
CA VAL A 123 -7.82 -8.35 10.01
C VAL A 123 -8.64 -7.09 10.29
N ARG A 124 -8.03 -5.92 10.20
CA ARG A 124 -8.73 -4.65 10.42
C ARG A 124 -9.87 -4.44 9.44
N ILE A 125 -9.62 -4.62 8.15
CA ILE A 125 -10.64 -4.48 7.10
C ILE A 125 -11.82 -5.44 7.35
N ALA A 126 -11.54 -6.71 7.67
CA ALA A 126 -12.59 -7.68 7.96
C ALA A 126 -13.47 -7.25 9.14
N VAL A 127 -12.86 -6.76 10.24
CA VAL A 127 -13.59 -6.25 11.41
C VAL A 127 -14.41 -5.01 11.06
N ASP A 128 -13.83 -4.06 10.34
CA ASP A 128 -14.52 -2.81 10.01
C ASP A 128 -15.66 -3.04 9.02
N MET A 129 -15.50 -3.92 8.04
CA MET A 129 -16.57 -4.30 7.11
C MET A 129 -17.76 -5.01 7.79
N VAL A 130 -17.52 -5.76 8.88
CA VAL A 130 -18.59 -6.29 9.72
C VAL A 130 -19.34 -5.17 10.45
N LYS A 131 -18.62 -4.21 11.04
CA LYS A 131 -19.23 -3.03 11.70
C LYS A 131 -20.04 -2.19 10.73
N GLU A 132 -19.55 -2.03 9.50
CA GLU A 132 -20.20 -1.33 8.39
C GLU A 132 -21.36 -2.13 7.78
N LYS A 133 -21.59 -3.37 8.24
CA LYS A 133 -22.64 -4.30 7.75
C LYS A 133 -22.48 -4.67 6.27
N LEU A 134 -21.30 -4.62 5.75
CA LEU A 134 -20.97 -5.06 4.38
C LEU A 134 -20.85 -6.58 4.28
N ILE A 135 -20.31 -7.22 5.33
CA ILE A 135 -20.12 -8.67 5.41
C ILE A 135 -20.59 -9.20 6.76
N SER A 136 -20.85 -10.50 6.83
CA SER A 136 -21.17 -11.19 8.08
C SER A 136 -19.90 -11.52 8.88
N LYS A 137 -20.05 -11.78 10.20
CA LYS A 137 -18.94 -12.24 11.05
C LYS A 137 -18.31 -13.53 10.52
N LYS A 138 -19.14 -14.45 10.01
CA LYS A 138 -18.68 -15.72 9.44
C LYS A 138 -17.79 -15.46 8.21
N GLU A 139 -18.23 -14.59 7.29
CA GLU A 139 -17.42 -14.20 6.13
C GLU A 139 -16.10 -13.54 6.54
N ALA A 140 -16.12 -12.67 7.54
CA ALA A 140 -14.92 -12.01 8.04
C ALA A 140 -13.88 -13.03 8.52
N VAL A 141 -14.31 -14.03 9.32
CA VAL A 141 -13.40 -15.11 9.80
C VAL A 141 -12.86 -15.93 8.63
N MET A 142 -13.72 -16.28 7.65
CA MET A 142 -13.32 -17.08 6.49
C MET A 142 -12.34 -16.38 5.55
N ARG A 143 -12.23 -15.05 5.62
CA ARG A 143 -11.32 -14.26 4.79
C ARG A 143 -9.90 -14.16 5.34
N ILE A 144 -9.71 -14.48 6.60
CA ILE A 144 -8.39 -14.40 7.25
C ILE A 144 -7.71 -15.76 7.09
N ASP A 145 -6.56 -15.74 6.43
CA ASP A 145 -5.69 -16.90 6.35
C ASP A 145 -5.04 -17.16 7.74
N PRO A 146 -5.26 -18.34 8.33
CA PRO A 146 -4.70 -18.66 9.66
C PRO A 146 -3.18 -18.53 9.71
N GLY A 147 -2.48 -18.94 8.65
CA GLY A 147 -1.02 -18.85 8.59
C GLY A 147 -0.52 -17.39 8.61
N SER A 148 -1.33 -16.47 8.10
CA SER A 148 -0.98 -15.03 8.13
C SER A 148 -1.05 -14.41 9.53
N LEU A 149 -1.77 -15.04 10.48
CA LEU A 149 -1.87 -14.56 11.85
C LEU A 149 -0.55 -14.70 12.61
N ASP A 150 0.26 -15.69 12.28
CA ASP A 150 1.57 -15.87 12.90
C ASP A 150 2.45 -14.64 12.72
N THR A 151 2.32 -13.96 11.58
CA THR A 151 3.07 -12.73 11.30
C THR A 151 2.72 -11.59 12.27
N LEU A 152 1.52 -11.60 12.85
CA LEU A 152 1.06 -10.59 13.82
C LEU A 152 1.56 -10.87 15.24
N LEU A 153 2.07 -12.08 15.49
CA LEU A 153 2.64 -12.49 16.77
C LEU A 153 4.13 -12.19 16.88
N HIS A 154 4.77 -11.82 15.76
CA HIS A 154 6.18 -11.42 15.80
C HIS A 154 6.37 -10.11 16.56
N PRO A 155 7.50 -9.97 17.30
CA PRO A 155 7.86 -8.72 17.94
C PRO A 155 7.87 -7.56 16.93
N THR A 156 7.34 -6.42 17.33
CA THR A 156 7.31 -5.19 16.53
C THR A 156 7.89 -4.04 17.35
N LEU A 157 8.36 -3.00 16.67
CA LEU A 157 8.73 -1.76 17.34
C LEU A 157 7.49 -1.07 17.90
N ASP A 158 7.61 -0.50 19.10
CA ASP A 158 6.57 0.32 19.69
C ASP A 158 6.42 1.62 18.85
N GLU A 159 5.23 1.83 18.29
CA GLU A 159 4.91 3.02 17.48
C GLU A 159 5.10 4.35 18.23
N LYS A 160 5.11 4.30 19.57
CA LYS A 160 5.30 5.48 20.43
C LYS A 160 6.77 5.73 20.79
N SER A 161 7.66 4.78 20.48
CA SER A 161 9.07 4.95 20.80
C SER A 161 9.76 5.90 19.83
N THR A 162 10.65 6.74 20.36
CA THR A 162 11.51 7.58 19.54
C THR A 162 12.65 6.72 18.99
N VAL A 163 12.59 6.38 17.72
CA VAL A 163 13.66 5.61 17.04
C VAL A 163 14.55 6.52 16.22
N ASN A 164 15.84 6.29 16.32
CA ASN A 164 16.83 6.92 15.45
C ASN A 164 17.06 6.00 14.23
N VAL A 165 16.47 6.35 13.10
CA VAL A 165 16.63 5.59 11.86
C VAL A 165 17.98 5.91 11.24
N ILE A 166 18.88 4.93 11.19
CA ILE A 166 20.24 5.06 10.62
C ILE A 166 20.29 4.60 9.15
N ALA A 167 19.41 3.70 8.75
CA ALA A 167 19.34 3.20 7.38
C ALA A 167 17.94 2.66 7.07
N SER A 168 17.64 2.49 5.78
CA SER A 168 16.41 1.90 5.31
C SER A 168 16.72 0.82 4.28
N GLY A 169 15.97 -0.29 4.29
CA GLY A 169 16.15 -1.42 3.38
C GLY A 169 14.83 -2.03 2.94
N LEU A 170 14.90 -3.00 2.02
CA LEU A 170 13.73 -3.76 1.58
C LEU A 170 13.36 -4.81 2.64
N PRO A 171 12.11 -4.86 3.10
CA PRO A 171 11.68 -5.86 4.07
C PRO A 171 11.57 -7.23 3.41
N ALA A 172 12.26 -8.24 3.97
CA ALA A 172 12.20 -9.62 3.52
C ALA A 172 11.38 -10.52 4.44
N SER A 173 11.28 -10.17 5.73
CA SER A 173 10.54 -10.92 6.74
C SER A 173 9.86 -9.96 7.71
N PRO A 174 8.69 -10.34 8.27
CA PRO A 174 8.03 -9.53 9.31
C PRO A 174 8.79 -9.61 10.63
N GLY A 175 8.56 -8.62 11.49
CA GLY A 175 9.05 -8.60 12.87
C GLY A 175 10.13 -7.55 13.10
N ALA A 176 10.61 -7.52 14.34
CA ALA A 176 11.73 -6.71 14.79
C ALA A 176 12.68 -7.59 15.59
N ALA A 177 13.96 -7.32 15.49
CA ALA A 177 14.99 -8.02 16.21
C ALA A 177 15.95 -7.00 16.85
N SER A 178 16.55 -7.40 17.97
CA SER A 178 17.63 -6.66 18.61
C SER A 178 18.79 -7.60 18.89
N GLY A 179 20.01 -7.09 18.83
CA GLY A 179 21.21 -7.91 19.07
C GLY A 179 22.48 -7.16 18.77
N LYS A 180 23.61 -7.81 19.03
CA LYS A 180 24.92 -7.28 18.71
C LYS A 180 25.15 -7.29 17.20
N VAL A 181 25.57 -6.17 16.64
CA VAL A 181 25.89 -6.10 15.21
C VAL A 181 27.17 -6.88 14.93
N VAL A 182 27.11 -7.76 13.93
CA VAL A 182 28.23 -8.57 13.43
C VAL A 182 28.29 -8.49 11.90
N PHE A 183 29.46 -8.71 11.32
CA PHE A 183 29.69 -8.54 9.89
C PHE A 183 30.07 -9.85 9.17
N SER A 184 30.20 -10.95 9.90
CA SER A 184 30.45 -12.26 9.33
C SER A 184 29.51 -13.32 9.90
N SER A 185 29.22 -14.34 9.09
CA SER A 185 28.36 -15.46 9.49
C SER A 185 29.00 -16.27 10.61
N GLU A 186 30.33 -16.48 10.54
CA GLU A 186 31.09 -17.25 11.53
C GLU A 186 31.04 -16.57 12.90
N GLU A 187 31.10 -15.23 12.94
CA GLU A 187 30.98 -14.50 14.20
C GLU A 187 29.54 -14.57 14.75
N ALA A 188 28.54 -14.51 13.86
CA ALA A 188 27.15 -14.67 14.24
C ALA A 188 26.90 -16.04 14.88
N GLU A 189 27.37 -17.12 14.26
CA GLU A 189 27.25 -18.48 14.77
C GLU A 189 27.96 -18.63 16.13
N ARG A 190 29.21 -18.17 16.23
CA ARG A 190 29.97 -18.23 17.48
C ARG A 190 29.26 -17.52 18.65
N LEU A 191 28.66 -16.37 18.39
CA LEU A 191 27.92 -15.63 19.43
C LEU A 191 26.59 -16.26 19.75
N ASN A 192 25.91 -16.86 18.76
CA ASN A 192 24.69 -17.62 18.97
C ASN A 192 24.92 -18.86 19.86
N ASP A 193 26.06 -19.54 19.69
CA ASP A 193 26.47 -20.64 20.57
C ASP A 193 26.67 -20.19 22.02
N MET A 194 26.99 -18.91 22.22
CA MET A 194 27.06 -18.26 23.52
C MET A 194 25.74 -17.68 24.01
N MET A 195 24.61 -18.01 23.34
CA MET A 195 23.26 -17.47 23.62
C MET A 195 23.18 -15.95 23.55
N GLN A 196 23.97 -15.32 22.68
CA GLN A 196 23.92 -13.88 22.43
C GLN A 196 23.21 -13.62 21.11
N ASP A 197 22.14 -12.82 21.18
CA ASP A 197 21.42 -12.39 19.98
C ASP A 197 22.30 -11.48 19.13
N THR A 198 22.28 -11.72 17.82
CA THR A 198 23.09 -10.97 16.85
C THR A 198 22.25 -10.45 15.69
N ILE A 199 22.69 -9.36 15.09
CA ILE A 199 22.19 -8.83 13.83
C ILE A 199 23.34 -8.85 12.83
N LEU A 200 23.22 -9.71 11.83
CA LEU A 200 24.20 -9.80 10.74
C LEU A 200 23.96 -8.68 9.73
N VAL A 201 24.95 -7.84 9.52
CA VAL A 201 24.93 -6.73 8.56
C VAL A 201 25.96 -6.98 7.47
N ARG A 202 25.49 -7.20 6.23
CA ARG A 202 26.36 -7.44 5.07
C ARG A 202 25.80 -6.73 3.83
N VAL A 203 26.64 -6.57 2.82
CA VAL A 203 26.22 -6.07 1.49
C VAL A 203 25.29 -7.08 0.84
N GLU A 204 25.62 -8.37 0.91
CA GLU A 204 24.80 -9.48 0.43
C GLU A 204 24.83 -10.61 1.47
N THR A 205 23.69 -11.24 1.69
CA THR A 205 23.57 -12.46 2.47
C THR A 205 23.33 -13.63 1.54
N SER A 206 24.18 -14.67 1.63
CA SER A 206 23.89 -15.98 1.04
C SER A 206 23.06 -16.83 2.01
N PRO A 207 22.17 -17.68 1.51
CA PRO A 207 21.44 -18.65 2.33
C PRO A 207 22.39 -19.64 3.01
#